data_528beca8e2c6f4ed87f4c4e7c9622e30
#
_entry.id   528beca8e2c6f4ed87f4c4e7c9622e30
#
_cell.length_a   1.000
_cell.length_b   1.000
_cell.length_c   1.000
_cell.angle_alpha   90.00
_cell.angle_beta   90.00
_cell.angle_gamma   90.00
#
_symmetry.space_group_name_H-M   'P 1'
#
loop_
_entity.id
_entity.type
_entity.pdbx_description
1 polymer ?
#
loop_
_entity_poly.entity_id
_entity_poly.type
_entity_poly.pdbx_seq_one_letter_code
_entity_poly.pdbx_strand_id
1 'polypeptide(L)'
;MIVVLDFGGQYNQLIARRVRECNVYCEVHPYNMDLEKMKAMNPKGIIFTGGPESVYGQDSATISTKVFELGIPVLGICYGSQLMAHLLGGKVSTAPVSEYGKTEVDVETSSVLFEGVSEKTVCWMSHTDYIEKAPEGFKIIGHTPVCPVAAMENPAKGLYAVQFHPEVMHTQEGMTMLSNFVKRICHCTGDWKMDSFVESMIQSIRKKVGNGKVLCALSGGVDSSVAAVLLAKAVGKQLTCVFVDHGLLRKNEGDEVEAVFGPNGSYNLNFIRVNAQERFYDKLKGVEEPEQKRKIIGEEFIRVFEEEAKKIGAVDYLVQGTIYPDVIESGLGKSAVIKSHHNVGGLPDCVDFKEIIEPLRLLFKDEVRKAGLELGIPDYLVYRQPFPGPGLGIRIIGEVTAEKVKIVQDADAIYREEIAKAGVDKELGQYFAALTNMRSVGVMGDERTYDYAVALRAVTTSDFMTAEAAEIPFEVLQRVMTRVINEVKGVNRVMYDLTSKPPGTIEFE
;
A
#
# COMPACT_ATOMS: atom_id res chain seq x y z
N MET A 1 17.34 14.56 0.79
CA MET A 1 16.67 13.25 0.59
C MET A 1 17.54 12.12 1.13
N ILE A 2 16.96 10.97 1.39
CA ILE A 2 17.63 9.71 1.77
C ILE A 2 17.51 8.71 0.62
N VAL A 3 18.58 7.98 0.32
CA VAL A 3 18.56 6.83 -0.59
C VAL A 3 18.45 5.55 0.26
N VAL A 4 17.47 4.72 -0.03
CA VAL A 4 17.30 3.40 0.61
C VAL A 4 17.72 2.35 -0.42
N LEU A 5 18.74 1.57 -0.13
CA LEU A 5 19.22 0.49 -0.99
C LEU A 5 18.60 -0.82 -0.55
N ASP A 6 17.86 -1.42 -1.48
CA ASP A 6 17.13 -2.67 -1.26
C ASP A 6 18.01 -3.88 -1.51
N PHE A 7 18.28 -4.64 -0.46
CA PHE A 7 19.00 -5.92 -0.49
C PHE A 7 18.06 -7.14 -0.49
N GLY A 8 16.78 -6.95 -0.81
CA GLY A 8 15.80 -8.03 -0.93
C GLY A 8 15.06 -8.36 0.37
N GLY A 9 15.15 -7.52 1.39
CA GLY A 9 14.46 -7.69 2.66
C GLY A 9 12.96 -7.46 2.55
N GLN A 10 12.20 -8.05 3.47
CA GLN A 10 10.74 -7.93 3.51
C GLN A 10 10.27 -6.51 3.92
N TYR A 11 11.09 -5.75 4.63
CA TYR A 11 10.73 -4.47 5.24
C TYR A 11 11.29 -3.24 4.53
N ASN A 12 11.80 -3.38 3.29
CA ASN A 12 12.39 -2.28 2.54
C ASN A 12 11.42 -1.09 2.32
N GLN A 13 10.18 -1.38 1.94
CA GLN A 13 9.14 -0.37 1.79
C GLN A 13 8.77 0.28 3.13
N LEU A 14 8.78 -0.50 4.21
CA LEU A 14 8.49 0.01 5.54
C LEU A 14 9.58 0.97 6.03
N ILE A 15 10.85 0.69 5.76
CA ILE A 15 11.96 1.62 6.05
C ILE A 15 11.72 2.97 5.34
N ALA A 16 11.43 2.94 4.03
CA ALA A 16 11.14 4.15 3.27
C ALA A 16 9.93 4.91 3.83
N ARG A 17 8.86 4.22 4.20
CA ARG A 17 7.68 4.80 4.82
C ARG A 17 8.02 5.50 6.15
N ARG A 18 8.82 4.85 7.02
CA ARG A 18 9.27 5.45 8.29
C ARG A 18 10.11 6.71 8.09
N VAL A 19 10.99 6.73 7.08
CA VAL A 19 11.74 7.93 6.70
C VAL A 19 10.80 9.06 6.27
N ARG A 20 9.75 8.74 5.47
CA ARG A 20 8.72 9.72 5.06
C ARG A 20 7.88 10.22 6.25
N GLU A 21 7.59 9.39 7.24
CA GLU A 21 6.93 9.78 8.49
C GLU A 21 7.77 10.78 9.30
N CYS A 22 9.10 10.80 9.11
CA CYS A 22 9.97 11.86 9.64
C CYS A 22 9.90 13.18 8.83
N ASN A 23 9.00 13.30 7.84
CA ASN A 23 8.91 14.38 6.86
C ASN A 23 10.17 14.53 6.00
N VAL A 24 10.85 13.43 5.70
CA VAL A 24 12.05 13.41 4.86
C VAL A 24 11.78 12.61 3.60
N TYR A 25 12.01 13.24 2.44
CA TYR A 25 11.89 12.54 1.15
C TYR A 25 12.94 11.45 1.03
N CYS A 26 12.53 10.26 0.56
CA CYS A 26 13.43 9.16 0.25
C CYS A 26 13.01 8.41 -1.00
N GLU A 27 13.95 7.74 -1.62
CA GLU A 27 13.73 6.82 -2.75
C GLU A 27 14.35 5.47 -2.47
N VAL A 28 13.67 4.40 -2.89
CA VAL A 28 14.16 3.03 -2.82
C VAL A 28 14.80 2.67 -4.16
N HIS A 29 16.02 2.19 -4.12
CA HIS A 29 16.78 1.76 -5.29
C HIS A 29 17.38 0.37 -5.06
N PRO A 30 17.66 -0.40 -6.12
CA PRO A 30 18.30 -1.70 -5.97
C PRO A 30 19.74 -1.53 -5.41
N TYR A 31 20.21 -2.51 -4.64
CA TYR A 31 21.52 -2.50 -3.99
C TYR A 31 22.69 -2.29 -4.97
N ASN A 32 22.52 -2.70 -6.22
CA ASN A 32 23.52 -2.59 -7.29
C ASN A 32 23.42 -1.27 -8.10
N MET A 33 22.73 -0.26 -7.55
CA MET A 33 22.66 1.06 -8.16
C MET A 33 24.05 1.62 -8.44
N ASP A 34 24.19 2.23 -9.61
CA ASP A 34 25.43 2.91 -9.99
C ASP A 34 25.78 4.06 -9.04
N LEU A 35 27.02 4.08 -8.51
CA LEU A 35 27.44 5.06 -7.53
C LEU A 35 27.46 6.49 -8.06
N GLU A 36 27.75 6.71 -9.35
CA GLU A 36 27.75 8.05 -9.93
C GLU A 36 26.30 8.58 -10.09
N LYS A 37 25.36 7.71 -10.41
CA LYS A 37 23.93 8.06 -10.38
C LYS A 37 23.50 8.42 -8.96
N MET A 38 23.92 7.65 -7.96
CA MET A 38 23.61 7.92 -6.55
C MET A 38 24.20 9.29 -6.12
N LYS A 39 25.45 9.60 -6.46
CA LYS A 39 26.05 10.91 -6.19
C LYS A 39 25.28 12.04 -6.87
N ALA A 40 24.83 11.84 -8.12
CA ALA A 40 24.08 12.85 -8.86
C ALA A 40 22.75 13.21 -8.19
N MET A 41 22.17 12.31 -7.41
CA MET A 41 20.98 12.57 -6.60
C MET A 41 21.25 13.43 -5.37
N ASN A 42 22.52 13.62 -5.00
CA ASN A 42 22.97 14.40 -3.85
C ASN A 42 22.24 14.01 -2.54
N PRO A 43 22.25 12.72 -2.15
CA PRO A 43 21.56 12.28 -0.95
C PRO A 43 22.29 12.79 0.31
N LYS A 44 21.51 13.08 1.35
CA LYS A 44 22.04 13.44 2.68
C LYS A 44 22.35 12.23 3.55
N GLY A 45 21.85 11.06 3.17
CA GLY A 45 22.10 9.79 3.86
C GLY A 45 21.71 8.60 3.01
N ILE A 46 22.24 7.44 3.35
CA ILE A 46 21.99 6.17 2.69
C ILE A 46 21.57 5.17 3.76
N ILE A 47 20.55 4.35 3.48
CA ILE A 47 20.13 3.24 4.34
C ILE A 47 20.28 1.94 3.56
N PHE A 48 20.99 0.96 4.12
CA PHE A 48 21.02 -0.41 3.63
C PHE A 48 19.96 -1.22 4.34
N THR A 49 19.07 -1.85 3.60
CA THR A 49 17.97 -2.64 4.17
C THR A 49 18.44 -4.00 4.69
N GLY A 50 17.53 -4.74 5.32
CA GLY A 50 17.69 -6.17 5.53
C GLY A 50 17.73 -6.94 4.21
N GLY A 51 18.08 -8.22 4.28
CA GLY A 51 18.12 -9.14 3.14
C GLY A 51 17.96 -10.58 3.62
N PRO A 52 17.53 -11.50 2.74
CA PRO A 52 17.26 -12.89 3.10
C PRO A 52 18.52 -13.77 3.15
N GLU A 53 19.66 -13.29 2.66
CA GLU A 53 20.85 -14.08 2.42
C GLU A 53 21.91 -13.85 3.51
N SER A 54 22.89 -14.76 3.57
CA SER A 54 24.12 -14.56 4.36
C SER A 54 25.15 -13.79 3.53
N VAL A 55 25.92 -12.90 4.16
CA VAL A 55 27.00 -12.13 3.50
C VAL A 55 28.12 -12.99 2.91
N TYR A 56 28.14 -14.28 3.22
CA TYR A 56 29.11 -15.27 2.70
C TYR A 56 28.59 -16.05 1.48
N GLY A 57 27.33 -15.88 1.08
CA GLY A 57 26.77 -16.59 -0.06
C GLY A 57 27.46 -16.20 -1.37
N GLN A 58 27.63 -17.16 -2.30
CA GLN A 58 28.27 -16.87 -3.60
C GLN A 58 27.49 -15.86 -4.45
N ASP A 59 26.15 -15.84 -4.28
CA ASP A 59 25.24 -14.94 -4.99
C ASP A 59 24.68 -13.82 -4.09
N SER A 60 25.29 -13.57 -2.93
CA SER A 60 24.82 -12.60 -1.95
C SER A 60 24.82 -11.18 -2.54
N ALA A 61 23.75 -10.44 -2.26
CA ALA A 61 23.64 -9.04 -2.64
C ALA A 61 24.75 -8.21 -1.98
N THR A 62 25.64 -7.63 -2.76
CA THR A 62 26.78 -6.86 -2.27
C THR A 62 26.93 -5.53 -3.00
N ILE A 63 27.69 -4.62 -2.42
CA ILE A 63 27.97 -3.28 -2.97
C ILE A 63 29.45 -2.96 -2.87
N SER A 64 29.95 -2.07 -3.73
CA SER A 64 31.32 -1.59 -3.67
C SER A 64 31.59 -0.84 -2.38
N THR A 65 32.75 -1.11 -1.74
CA THR A 65 33.25 -0.39 -0.55
C THR A 65 33.39 1.13 -0.76
N LYS A 66 33.49 1.58 -2.02
CA LYS A 66 33.52 3.00 -2.39
C LYS A 66 32.30 3.79 -1.90
N VAL A 67 31.18 3.11 -1.62
CA VAL A 67 30.00 3.76 -1.03
C VAL A 67 30.32 4.41 0.31
N PHE A 68 31.20 3.81 1.11
CA PHE A 68 31.63 4.34 2.41
C PHE A 68 32.63 5.49 2.31
N GLU A 69 33.18 5.74 1.12
CA GLU A 69 34.12 6.82 0.82
C GLU A 69 33.41 8.07 0.27
N LEU A 70 32.09 8.02 0.06
CA LEU A 70 31.32 9.14 -0.49
C LEU A 70 31.18 10.32 0.46
N GLY A 71 31.52 10.14 1.74
CA GLY A 71 31.31 11.18 2.77
C GLY A 71 29.84 11.40 3.14
N ILE A 72 28.96 10.46 2.76
CA ILE A 72 27.53 10.48 3.03
C ILE A 72 27.25 9.51 4.18
N PRO A 73 26.51 9.91 5.24
CA PRO A 73 26.15 9.01 6.32
C PRO A 73 25.44 7.76 5.84
N VAL A 74 25.81 6.58 6.39
CA VAL A 74 25.22 5.29 6.05
C VAL A 74 24.68 4.61 7.31
N LEU A 75 23.45 4.12 7.27
CA LEU A 75 22.84 3.23 8.27
C LEU A 75 22.62 1.86 7.67
N GLY A 76 23.26 0.82 8.23
CA GLY A 76 22.97 -0.57 7.91
C GLY A 76 21.94 -1.17 8.86
N ILE A 77 20.92 -1.85 8.33
CA ILE A 77 19.87 -2.52 9.10
C ILE A 77 19.94 -4.01 8.81
N CYS A 78 20.02 -4.85 9.84
CA CYS A 78 20.03 -6.31 9.78
C CYS A 78 21.11 -6.82 8.80
N TYR A 79 20.73 -7.37 7.64
CA TYR A 79 21.70 -7.76 6.60
C TYR A 79 22.63 -6.60 6.21
N GLY A 80 22.09 -5.38 6.06
CA GLY A 80 22.90 -4.19 5.73
C GLY A 80 23.93 -3.87 6.79
N SER A 81 23.67 -4.18 8.06
CA SER A 81 24.66 -4.03 9.15
C SER A 81 25.77 -5.07 9.06
N GLN A 82 25.41 -6.32 8.78
CA GLN A 82 26.36 -7.41 8.58
C GLN A 82 27.22 -7.18 7.34
N LEU A 83 26.61 -6.73 6.24
CA LEU A 83 27.35 -6.39 5.02
C LEU A 83 28.37 -5.26 5.26
N MET A 84 27.97 -4.21 5.96
CA MET A 84 28.89 -3.12 6.34
C MET A 84 30.06 -3.66 7.17
N ALA A 85 29.79 -4.50 8.18
CA ALA A 85 30.83 -5.11 8.99
C ALA A 85 31.78 -5.97 8.16
N HIS A 86 31.23 -6.84 7.32
CA HIS A 86 31.99 -7.75 6.44
C HIS A 86 32.89 -6.98 5.47
N LEU A 87 32.35 -5.99 4.77
CA LEU A 87 33.10 -5.21 3.78
C LEU A 87 34.20 -4.36 4.40
N LEU A 88 34.08 -3.96 5.68
CA LEU A 88 35.05 -3.14 6.39
C LEU A 88 36.03 -3.94 7.27
N GLY A 89 36.04 -5.28 7.15
CA GLY A 89 37.00 -6.15 7.82
C GLY A 89 36.59 -6.61 9.22
N GLY A 90 35.33 -6.49 9.57
CA GLY A 90 34.72 -7.13 10.73
C GLY A 90 34.49 -8.63 10.49
N LYS A 91 33.99 -9.32 11.49
CA LYS A 91 33.67 -10.75 11.40
C LYS A 91 32.18 -10.95 11.61
N VAL A 92 31.52 -11.57 10.64
CA VAL A 92 30.13 -12.07 10.73
C VAL A 92 30.20 -13.58 10.85
N SER A 93 29.35 -14.17 11.64
CA SER A 93 29.30 -15.62 11.88
C SER A 93 27.85 -16.05 12.10
N THR A 94 27.58 -17.33 11.90
CA THR A 94 26.28 -17.90 12.28
C THR A 94 26.19 -17.97 13.80
N ALA A 95 25.13 -17.44 14.38
CA ALA A 95 24.94 -17.41 15.82
C ALA A 95 24.73 -18.83 16.38
N PRO A 96 25.26 -19.14 17.57
CA PRO A 96 24.98 -20.41 18.26
C PRO A 96 23.47 -20.57 18.56
N VAL A 97 22.78 -19.46 18.77
CA VAL A 97 21.33 -19.40 18.97
C VAL A 97 20.82 -18.21 18.14
N SER A 98 19.87 -18.48 17.24
CA SER A 98 19.23 -17.44 16.44
C SER A 98 18.32 -16.56 17.30
N GLU A 99 18.20 -15.28 16.96
CA GLU A 99 17.28 -14.36 17.64
C GLU A 99 16.12 -14.00 16.69
N TYR A 100 14.92 -14.42 17.07
CA TYR A 100 13.67 -14.10 16.36
C TYR A 100 12.63 -13.55 17.33
N GLY A 101 12.05 -12.39 17.01
CA GLY A 101 11.01 -11.77 17.81
C GLY A 101 11.50 -10.62 18.67
N LYS A 102 10.74 -10.33 19.74
CA LYS A 102 11.01 -9.23 20.67
C LYS A 102 12.18 -9.60 21.58
N THR A 103 13.24 -8.80 21.52
CA THR A 103 14.45 -8.99 22.32
C THR A 103 14.81 -7.68 23.02
N GLU A 104 15.16 -7.74 24.30
CA GLU A 104 15.71 -6.59 25.03
C GLU A 104 17.16 -6.36 24.59
N VAL A 105 17.47 -5.11 24.21
CA VAL A 105 18.78 -4.68 23.76
C VAL A 105 19.29 -3.58 24.71
N ASP A 106 20.48 -3.79 25.24
CA ASP A 106 21.20 -2.74 25.97
C ASP A 106 21.87 -1.79 24.98
N VAL A 107 21.59 -0.49 25.06
CA VAL A 107 22.10 0.53 24.14
C VAL A 107 22.84 1.66 24.87
N GLU A 108 23.85 2.24 24.22
CA GLU A 108 24.57 3.42 24.72
C GLU A 108 23.84 4.70 24.30
N THR A 109 23.13 5.32 25.21
CA THR A 109 22.36 6.56 24.98
C THR A 109 23.23 7.80 24.72
N SER A 110 24.55 7.69 24.90
CA SER A 110 25.52 8.71 24.49
C SER A 110 25.73 8.80 22.97
N SER A 111 25.34 7.77 22.21
CA SER A 111 25.30 7.81 20.75
C SER A 111 24.18 8.71 20.26
N VAL A 112 24.47 9.54 19.26
CA VAL A 112 23.45 10.37 18.60
C VAL A 112 22.31 9.52 18.02
N LEU A 113 22.61 8.30 17.56
CA LEU A 113 21.58 7.37 17.04
C LEU A 113 20.54 7.01 18.11
N PHE A 114 20.97 6.87 19.38
CA PHE A 114 20.14 6.46 20.50
C PHE A 114 19.75 7.60 21.44
N GLU A 115 19.94 8.84 21.03
CA GLU A 115 19.51 9.98 21.85
C GLU A 115 17.97 9.96 22.05
N GLY A 116 17.55 9.97 23.31
CA GLY A 116 16.13 9.87 23.69
C GLY A 116 15.56 8.46 23.67
N VAL A 117 16.41 7.44 23.47
CA VAL A 117 16.05 6.02 23.59
C VAL A 117 16.41 5.55 25.00
N SER A 118 15.64 4.61 25.55
CA SER A 118 15.91 3.99 26.86
C SER A 118 17.17 3.12 26.81
N GLU A 119 17.98 3.11 27.88
CA GLU A 119 19.21 2.29 27.96
C GLU A 119 18.94 0.79 27.68
N LYS A 120 17.73 0.32 28.06
CA LYS A 120 17.19 -0.99 27.74
C LYS A 120 15.93 -0.79 26.93
N THR A 121 15.95 -1.24 25.71
CA THR A 121 14.82 -1.08 24.78
C THR A 121 14.45 -2.40 24.12
N VAL A 122 13.16 -2.61 23.84
CA VAL A 122 12.71 -3.82 23.16
C VAL A 122 12.78 -3.61 21.65
N CYS A 123 13.55 -4.44 20.98
CA CYS A 123 13.74 -4.42 19.53
C CYS A 123 13.26 -5.72 18.89
N TRP A 124 12.92 -5.65 17.60
CA TRP A 124 12.57 -6.83 16.80
C TRP A 124 13.81 -7.39 16.15
N MET A 125 14.20 -8.59 16.57
CA MET A 125 15.27 -9.37 15.96
C MET A 125 14.71 -10.34 14.94
N SER A 126 15.44 -10.57 13.85
CA SER A 126 15.11 -11.56 12.82
C SER A 126 16.39 -11.98 12.09
N HIS A 127 17.25 -12.73 12.79
CA HIS A 127 18.54 -13.13 12.22
C HIS A 127 19.07 -14.46 12.74
N THR A 128 19.81 -15.15 11.89
CA THR A 128 20.63 -16.33 12.20
C THR A 128 22.10 -15.95 12.24
N ASP A 129 22.56 -15.10 11.33
CA ASP A 129 23.92 -14.56 11.34
C ASP A 129 23.99 -13.28 12.17
N TYR A 130 25.15 -13.03 12.80
CA TYR A 130 25.39 -11.87 13.64
C TYR A 130 26.81 -11.35 13.46
N ILE A 131 27.04 -10.11 13.83
CA ILE A 131 28.38 -9.52 13.85
C ILE A 131 29.09 -10.00 15.11
N GLU A 132 30.05 -10.91 14.94
CA GLU A 132 30.88 -11.44 16.04
C GLU A 132 31.93 -10.43 16.48
N LYS A 133 32.51 -9.68 15.51
CA LYS A 133 33.52 -8.65 15.78
C LYS A 133 33.31 -7.43 14.88
N ALA A 134 33.15 -6.28 15.52
CA ALA A 134 33.07 -5.01 14.80
C ALA A 134 34.38 -4.71 14.02
N PRO A 135 34.28 -3.97 12.88
CA PRO A 135 35.45 -3.50 12.15
C PRO A 135 36.33 -2.56 12.99
N GLU A 136 37.59 -2.41 12.62
CA GLU A 136 38.50 -1.48 13.28
C GLU A 136 37.97 -0.03 13.19
N GLY A 137 38.04 0.68 14.32
CA GLY A 137 37.56 2.04 14.44
C GLY A 137 36.04 2.20 14.68
N PHE A 138 35.32 1.10 14.79
CA PHE A 138 33.90 1.12 15.22
C PHE A 138 33.79 0.96 16.75
N LYS A 139 32.86 1.71 17.33
CA LYS A 139 32.39 1.57 18.70
C LYS A 139 31.15 0.72 18.71
N ILE A 140 31.09 -0.26 19.61
CA ILE A 140 29.86 -1.01 19.88
C ILE A 140 28.98 -0.13 20.75
N ILE A 141 27.75 0.10 20.31
CA ILE A 141 26.76 0.97 20.96
C ILE A 141 25.47 0.25 21.33
N GLY A 142 25.40 -1.07 21.06
CA GLY A 142 24.29 -1.91 21.49
C GLY A 142 24.67 -3.39 21.48
N HIS A 143 24.11 -4.17 22.43
CA HIS A 143 24.36 -5.59 22.53
C HIS A 143 23.18 -6.33 23.19
N THR A 144 23.12 -7.64 22.97
CA THR A 144 22.27 -8.58 23.72
C THR A 144 23.17 -9.66 24.35
N PRO A 145 22.66 -10.52 25.23
CA PRO A 145 23.43 -11.66 25.74
C PRO A 145 23.94 -12.61 24.63
N VAL A 146 23.28 -12.65 23.47
CA VAL A 146 23.59 -13.53 22.35
C VAL A 146 24.29 -12.80 21.21
N CYS A 147 23.92 -11.55 20.95
CA CYS A 147 24.48 -10.71 19.89
C CYS A 147 25.41 -9.64 20.48
N PRO A 148 26.73 -9.85 20.47
CA PRO A 148 27.69 -8.92 21.09
C PRO A 148 27.77 -7.57 20.36
N VAL A 149 27.37 -7.51 19.10
CA VAL A 149 27.34 -6.30 18.28
C VAL A 149 25.94 -6.15 17.68
N ALA A 150 24.95 -5.82 18.53
CA ALA A 150 23.60 -5.52 18.09
C ALA A 150 23.49 -4.11 17.47
N ALA A 151 24.41 -3.21 17.82
CA ALA A 151 24.58 -1.92 17.17
C ALA A 151 26.02 -1.44 17.26
N MET A 152 26.48 -0.73 16.21
CA MET A 152 27.84 -0.17 16.15
C MET A 152 27.85 1.15 15.38
N GLU A 153 28.84 2.00 15.67
CA GLU A 153 29.00 3.28 14.98
C GLU A 153 30.48 3.63 14.74
N ASN A 154 30.70 4.39 13.66
CA ASN A 154 31.92 5.16 13.43
C ASN A 154 31.55 6.59 13.03
N PRO A 155 31.26 7.48 13.99
CA PRO A 155 30.77 8.82 13.70
C PRO A 155 31.73 9.65 12.85
N ALA A 156 33.06 9.43 12.96
CA ALA A 156 34.04 10.11 12.15
C ALA A 156 33.92 9.85 10.65
N LYS A 157 33.37 8.66 10.29
CA LYS A 157 33.08 8.28 8.91
C LYS A 157 31.59 8.36 8.57
N GLY A 158 30.75 8.77 9.53
CA GLY A 158 29.27 8.77 9.34
C GLY A 158 28.65 7.39 9.19
N LEU A 159 29.24 6.34 9.76
CA LEU A 159 28.78 4.97 9.59
C LEU A 159 28.09 4.46 10.86
N TYR A 160 26.87 3.92 10.68
CA TYR A 160 26.02 3.42 11.75
C TYR A 160 25.40 2.08 11.32
N ALA A 161 25.22 1.17 12.26
CA ALA A 161 24.64 -0.13 11.97
C ALA A 161 23.85 -0.67 13.15
N VAL A 162 22.71 -1.30 12.87
CA VAL A 162 21.87 -2.00 13.84
C VAL A 162 21.47 -3.37 13.31
N GLN A 163 21.55 -4.42 14.16
CA GLN A 163 21.19 -5.77 13.79
C GLN A 163 19.67 -5.99 13.79
N PHE A 164 18.95 -5.27 14.61
CA PHE A 164 17.49 -5.30 14.72
C PHE A 164 16.81 -4.41 13.67
N HIS A 165 15.48 -4.50 13.61
CA HIS A 165 14.64 -3.78 12.67
C HIS A 165 13.97 -2.57 13.36
N PRO A 166 14.51 -1.34 13.26
CA PRO A 166 13.90 -0.14 13.85
C PRO A 166 12.62 0.30 13.15
N GLU A 167 12.38 -0.18 11.91
CA GLU A 167 11.23 0.19 11.09
C GLU A 167 9.93 -0.49 11.52
N VAL A 168 9.99 -1.66 12.19
CA VAL A 168 8.78 -2.41 12.57
C VAL A 168 8.20 -1.91 13.90
N MET A 169 6.88 -2.03 14.04
CA MET A 169 6.16 -1.56 15.24
C MET A 169 6.58 -2.26 16.54
N HIS A 170 7.14 -3.46 16.45
CA HIS A 170 7.60 -4.23 17.60
C HIS A 170 8.91 -3.70 18.22
N THR A 171 9.65 -2.83 17.50
CA THR A 171 10.75 -2.05 18.05
C THR A 171 10.18 -0.78 18.65
N GLN A 172 10.10 -0.73 19.99
CA GLN A 172 9.34 0.30 20.71
C GLN A 172 9.76 1.73 20.40
N GLU A 173 11.05 1.98 20.29
CA GLU A 173 11.62 3.32 20.07
C GLU A 173 12.26 3.47 18.68
N GLY A 174 11.92 2.60 17.74
CA GLY A 174 12.50 2.55 16.39
C GLY A 174 12.32 3.84 15.61
N MET A 175 11.19 4.51 15.75
CA MET A 175 10.97 5.82 15.12
C MET A 175 11.89 6.91 15.65
N THR A 176 12.23 6.89 16.94
CA THR A 176 13.22 7.81 17.52
C THR A 176 14.59 7.58 16.91
N MET A 177 15.01 6.32 16.79
CA MET A 177 16.29 5.95 16.19
C MET A 177 16.39 6.39 14.72
N LEU A 178 15.35 6.10 13.91
CA LEU A 178 15.31 6.52 12.51
C LEU A 178 15.24 8.05 12.37
N SER A 179 14.47 8.73 13.22
CA SER A 179 14.43 10.20 13.26
C SER A 179 15.80 10.79 13.60
N ASN A 180 16.52 10.21 14.55
CA ASN A 180 17.89 10.65 14.89
C ASN A 180 18.83 10.48 13.70
N PHE A 181 18.77 9.33 13.00
CA PHE A 181 19.59 9.15 11.80
C PHE A 181 19.28 10.20 10.74
N VAL A 182 18.02 10.35 10.33
CA VAL A 182 17.68 11.22 9.19
C VAL A 182 17.80 12.71 9.53
N LYS A 183 17.47 13.13 10.77
CA LYS A 183 17.42 14.55 11.13
C LYS A 183 18.72 15.04 11.78
N ARG A 184 19.30 14.26 12.70
CA ARG A 184 20.48 14.69 13.47
C ARG A 184 21.78 14.28 12.79
N ILE A 185 21.87 13.05 12.26
CA ILE A 185 23.10 12.56 11.60
C ILE A 185 23.14 13.02 10.15
N CYS A 186 22.05 12.87 9.39
CA CYS A 186 21.98 13.28 7.98
C CYS A 186 21.59 14.76 7.78
N HIS A 187 21.25 15.50 8.84
CA HIS A 187 20.84 16.90 8.80
C HIS A 187 19.71 17.21 7.80
N CYS A 188 18.73 16.29 7.68
CA CYS A 188 17.55 16.55 6.88
C CYS A 188 16.60 17.52 7.60
N THR A 189 16.05 18.48 6.87
CA THR A 189 15.25 19.59 7.40
C THR A 189 13.80 19.24 7.70
N GLY A 190 13.30 18.08 7.22
CA GLY A 190 11.88 17.70 7.40
C GLY A 190 10.94 18.55 6.55
N ASP A 191 11.31 18.81 5.32
CA ASP A 191 10.61 19.66 4.35
C ASP A 191 9.68 18.92 3.40
N TRP A 192 9.58 17.60 3.53
CA TRP A 192 8.63 16.78 2.78
C TRP A 192 7.22 16.94 3.39
N LYS A 193 6.43 17.86 2.82
CA LYS A 193 5.06 18.19 3.25
C LYS A 193 4.10 18.07 2.09
N MET A 194 2.88 17.62 2.37
CA MET A 194 1.89 17.36 1.32
C MET A 194 1.31 18.63 0.68
N ASP A 195 1.16 19.72 1.41
CA ASP A 195 0.79 21.02 0.86
C ASP A 195 1.75 21.46 -0.25
N SER A 196 3.04 21.49 0.05
CA SER A 196 4.11 21.87 -0.88
C SER A 196 4.22 20.88 -2.06
N PHE A 197 4.01 19.59 -1.82
CA PHE A 197 3.94 18.58 -2.87
C PHE A 197 2.77 18.85 -3.83
N VAL A 198 1.57 19.07 -3.30
CA VAL A 198 0.36 19.33 -4.08
C VAL A 198 0.54 20.55 -4.97
N GLU A 199 1.02 21.68 -4.42
CA GLU A 199 1.28 22.90 -5.19
C GLU A 199 2.31 22.67 -6.30
N SER A 200 3.44 22.05 -5.98
CA SER A 200 4.49 21.73 -6.94
C SER A 200 4.00 20.82 -8.05
N MET A 201 3.21 19.80 -7.71
CA MET A 201 2.66 18.85 -8.67
C MET A 201 1.65 19.54 -9.62
N ILE A 202 0.76 20.39 -9.10
CA ILE A 202 -0.17 21.16 -9.92
C ILE A 202 0.57 22.04 -10.94
N GLN A 203 1.64 22.73 -10.51
CA GLN A 203 2.46 23.55 -11.41
C GLN A 203 3.18 22.69 -12.47
N SER A 204 3.75 21.57 -12.07
CA SER A 204 4.42 20.63 -12.97
C SER A 204 3.47 20.09 -14.04
N ILE A 205 2.28 19.65 -13.63
CA ILE A 205 1.25 19.14 -14.54
C ILE A 205 0.82 20.26 -15.51
N ARG A 206 0.55 21.45 -15.01
CA ARG A 206 0.14 22.59 -15.83
C ARG A 206 1.19 22.92 -16.90
N LYS A 207 2.46 22.93 -16.51
CA LYS A 207 3.58 23.14 -17.45
C LYS A 207 3.69 22.03 -18.50
N LYS A 208 3.53 20.77 -18.06
CA LYS A 208 3.64 19.60 -18.92
C LYS A 208 2.50 19.52 -19.94
N VAL A 209 1.29 19.70 -19.48
CA VAL A 209 0.08 19.57 -20.30
C VAL A 209 -0.08 20.75 -21.27
N GLY A 210 0.22 21.96 -20.84
CA GLY A 210 0.01 23.17 -21.64
C GLY A 210 -1.44 23.29 -22.14
N ASN A 211 -1.66 23.27 -23.45
CA ASN A 211 -2.98 23.26 -24.07
C ASN A 211 -3.51 21.86 -24.45
N GLY A 212 -2.82 20.79 -24.03
CA GLY A 212 -3.17 19.42 -24.36
C GLY A 212 -4.45 18.94 -23.68
N LYS A 213 -5.06 17.90 -24.23
CA LYS A 213 -6.23 17.22 -23.65
C LYS A 213 -5.77 16.03 -22.82
N VAL A 214 -6.42 15.82 -21.69
CA VAL A 214 -6.08 14.80 -20.73
C VAL A 214 -7.28 13.87 -20.50
N LEU A 215 -7.03 12.57 -20.52
CA LEU A 215 -8.01 11.51 -20.23
C LEU A 215 -7.66 10.80 -18.93
N CYS A 216 -8.62 10.57 -18.07
CA CYS A 216 -8.47 9.85 -16.82
C CYS A 216 -9.54 8.79 -16.67
N ALA A 217 -9.13 7.54 -16.41
CA ALA A 217 -10.05 6.50 -15.94
C ALA A 217 -10.29 6.69 -14.44
N LEU A 218 -11.51 7.06 -14.08
CA LEU A 218 -11.92 7.27 -12.70
C LEU A 218 -12.59 5.98 -12.18
N SER A 219 -11.93 5.27 -11.29
CA SER A 219 -12.47 4.02 -10.70
C SER A 219 -13.35 4.25 -9.47
N GLY A 220 -13.43 5.48 -8.96
CA GLY A 220 -14.05 5.78 -7.67
C GLY A 220 -13.17 5.45 -6.45
N GLY A 221 -12.01 4.82 -6.64
CA GLY A 221 -11.02 4.59 -5.60
C GLY A 221 -10.28 5.87 -5.19
N VAL A 222 -9.64 5.87 -4.02
CA VAL A 222 -8.93 7.03 -3.46
C VAL A 222 -7.87 7.56 -4.43
N ASP A 223 -7.03 6.68 -5.00
CA ASP A 223 -5.91 7.10 -5.85
C ASP A 223 -6.38 7.78 -7.13
N SER A 224 -7.33 7.17 -7.85
CA SER A 224 -7.90 7.77 -9.06
C SER A 224 -8.63 9.09 -8.77
N SER A 225 -9.28 9.21 -7.61
CA SER A 225 -9.95 10.43 -7.17
C SER A 225 -8.95 11.55 -6.89
N VAL A 226 -7.87 11.26 -6.16
CA VAL A 226 -6.81 12.25 -5.86
C VAL A 226 -6.10 12.67 -7.14
N ALA A 227 -5.77 11.74 -8.03
CA ALA A 227 -5.19 12.04 -9.33
C ALA A 227 -6.10 12.95 -10.16
N ALA A 228 -7.41 12.64 -10.25
CA ALA A 228 -8.39 13.43 -10.99
C ALA A 228 -8.51 14.86 -10.45
N VAL A 229 -8.54 15.04 -9.11
CA VAL A 229 -8.63 16.37 -8.50
C VAL A 229 -7.35 17.18 -8.69
N LEU A 230 -6.16 16.57 -8.59
CA LEU A 230 -4.89 17.23 -8.94
C LEU A 230 -4.93 17.76 -10.37
N LEU A 231 -5.34 16.92 -11.32
CA LEU A 231 -5.46 17.31 -12.74
C LEU A 231 -6.54 18.39 -12.94
N ALA A 232 -7.70 18.27 -12.29
CA ALA A 232 -8.77 19.27 -12.38
C ALA A 232 -8.29 20.66 -11.91
N LYS A 233 -7.52 20.72 -10.80
CA LYS A 233 -6.92 21.97 -10.31
C LYS A 233 -5.79 22.50 -11.22
N ALA A 234 -5.09 21.61 -11.92
CA ALA A 234 -4.02 22.01 -12.81
C ALA A 234 -4.54 22.52 -14.17
N VAL A 235 -5.47 21.79 -14.82
CA VAL A 235 -5.84 22.00 -16.24
C VAL A 235 -7.34 22.15 -16.48
N GLY A 236 -8.18 22.03 -15.44
CA GLY A 236 -9.62 22.26 -15.54
C GLY A 236 -10.31 21.42 -16.61
N LYS A 237 -11.09 22.06 -17.48
CA LYS A 237 -11.87 21.42 -18.57
C LYS A 237 -11.05 20.75 -19.67
N GLN A 238 -9.72 20.83 -19.65
CA GLN A 238 -8.88 20.00 -20.52
C GLN A 238 -8.88 18.53 -20.06
N LEU A 239 -9.26 18.27 -18.78
CA LEU A 239 -9.43 16.93 -18.23
C LEU A 239 -10.82 16.39 -18.52
N THR A 240 -10.87 15.17 -19.07
CA THR A 240 -12.06 14.33 -19.17
C THR A 240 -11.87 13.07 -18.32
N CYS A 241 -12.75 12.87 -17.35
CA CYS A 241 -12.80 11.66 -16.53
C CYS A 241 -13.89 10.73 -17.05
N VAL A 242 -13.53 9.47 -17.32
CA VAL A 242 -14.49 8.41 -17.69
C VAL A 242 -14.65 7.48 -16.50
N PHE A 243 -15.86 7.37 -15.99
CA PHE A 243 -16.25 6.46 -14.92
C PHE A 243 -17.11 5.34 -15.50
N VAL A 244 -16.64 4.10 -15.41
CA VAL A 244 -17.35 2.93 -15.88
C VAL A 244 -18.15 2.31 -14.73
N ASP A 245 -19.48 2.42 -14.80
CA ASP A 245 -20.39 1.73 -13.89
C ASP A 245 -20.66 0.31 -14.44
N HIS A 246 -19.85 -0.62 -13.96
CA HIS A 246 -19.89 -2.03 -14.37
C HIS A 246 -20.88 -2.88 -13.57
N GLY A 247 -21.71 -2.27 -12.71
CA GLY A 247 -22.70 -2.97 -11.91
C GLY A 247 -22.17 -3.76 -10.70
N LEU A 248 -20.84 -3.89 -10.55
CA LEU A 248 -20.21 -4.59 -9.42
C LEU A 248 -19.71 -3.63 -8.34
N LEU A 249 -20.19 -2.39 -8.35
CA LEU A 249 -19.88 -1.37 -7.36
C LEU A 249 -20.66 -1.61 -6.07
N ARG A 250 -20.21 -0.99 -4.97
CA ARG A 250 -21.00 -0.91 -3.73
C ARG A 250 -22.33 -0.21 -3.98
N LYS A 251 -23.29 -0.42 -3.08
CA LYS A 251 -24.58 0.28 -3.14
C LYS A 251 -24.39 1.80 -3.20
N ASN A 252 -25.02 2.46 -4.19
CA ASN A 252 -24.99 3.90 -4.44
C ASN A 252 -23.62 4.50 -4.79
N GLU A 253 -22.56 3.68 -4.92
CA GLU A 253 -21.19 4.19 -5.14
C GLU A 253 -21.05 5.00 -6.44
N GLY A 254 -21.71 4.57 -7.53
CA GLY A 254 -21.70 5.31 -8.79
C GLY A 254 -22.32 6.69 -8.65
N ASP A 255 -23.41 6.81 -7.89
CA ASP A 255 -24.10 8.09 -7.65
C ASP A 255 -23.28 9.00 -6.74
N GLU A 256 -22.60 8.44 -5.75
CA GLU A 256 -21.66 9.18 -4.88
C GLU A 256 -20.49 9.77 -5.69
N VAL A 257 -19.92 8.99 -6.61
CA VAL A 257 -18.84 9.46 -7.50
C VAL A 257 -19.35 10.56 -8.43
N GLU A 258 -20.53 10.39 -9.03
CA GLU A 258 -21.13 11.39 -9.89
C GLU A 258 -21.50 12.67 -9.13
N ALA A 259 -21.96 12.58 -7.89
CA ALA A 259 -22.24 13.74 -7.05
C ALA A 259 -20.99 14.60 -6.80
N VAL A 260 -19.80 13.99 -6.74
CA VAL A 260 -18.53 14.70 -6.48
C VAL A 260 -17.89 15.20 -7.77
N PHE A 261 -17.85 14.38 -8.82
CA PHE A 261 -17.09 14.64 -10.05
C PHE A 261 -17.98 15.01 -11.25
N GLY A 262 -19.27 14.80 -11.16
CA GLY A 262 -20.23 15.08 -12.23
C GLY A 262 -20.45 16.56 -12.48
N PRO A 263 -21.38 16.90 -13.40
CA PRO A 263 -21.60 18.29 -13.83
C PRO A 263 -22.00 19.26 -12.71
N ASN A 264 -22.64 18.73 -11.66
CA ASN A 264 -23.05 19.49 -10.47
C ASN A 264 -22.08 19.31 -9.29
N GLY A 265 -20.95 18.65 -9.53
CA GLY A 265 -19.94 18.38 -8.52
C GLY A 265 -19.03 19.57 -8.23
N SER A 266 -18.11 19.36 -7.29
CA SER A 266 -17.22 20.41 -6.76
C SER A 266 -16.03 20.74 -7.67
N TYR A 267 -15.77 19.96 -8.72
CA TYR A 267 -14.56 20.07 -9.52
C TYR A 267 -14.83 20.46 -10.98
N ASN A 268 -14.01 21.36 -11.49
CA ASN A 268 -14.10 21.85 -12.87
C ASN A 268 -13.41 20.89 -13.85
N LEU A 269 -14.10 19.82 -14.26
CA LEU A 269 -13.64 18.82 -15.22
C LEU A 269 -14.80 18.36 -16.12
N ASN A 270 -14.49 17.58 -17.16
CA ASN A 270 -15.54 16.88 -17.92
C ASN A 270 -15.69 15.48 -17.31
N PHE A 271 -16.93 15.06 -17.02
CA PHE A 271 -17.24 13.77 -16.45
C PHE A 271 -18.18 12.99 -17.36
N ILE A 272 -17.84 11.74 -17.62
CA ILE A 272 -18.65 10.80 -18.40
C ILE A 272 -18.87 9.55 -17.55
N ARG A 273 -20.13 9.25 -17.19
CA ARG A 273 -20.52 7.99 -16.59
C ARG A 273 -21.02 7.05 -17.67
N VAL A 274 -20.40 5.91 -17.80
CA VAL A 274 -20.80 4.86 -18.74
C VAL A 274 -21.52 3.76 -17.98
N ASN A 275 -22.82 3.61 -18.20
CA ASN A 275 -23.55 2.45 -17.65
C ASN A 275 -23.27 1.22 -18.53
N ALA A 276 -22.49 0.30 -18.00
CA ALA A 276 -22.09 -0.94 -18.67
C ALA A 276 -22.56 -2.20 -17.91
N GLN A 277 -23.46 -2.06 -16.92
CA GLN A 277 -23.83 -3.14 -16.00
C GLN A 277 -24.29 -4.43 -16.70
N GLU A 278 -25.23 -4.32 -17.65
CA GLU A 278 -25.73 -5.49 -18.40
C GLU A 278 -24.62 -6.20 -19.16
N ARG A 279 -23.71 -5.44 -19.78
CA ARG A 279 -22.59 -5.96 -20.54
C ARG A 279 -21.64 -6.80 -19.68
N PHE A 280 -21.36 -6.36 -18.44
CA PHE A 280 -20.55 -7.13 -17.50
C PHE A 280 -21.29 -8.37 -17.01
N TYR A 281 -22.57 -8.28 -16.67
CA TYR A 281 -23.35 -9.45 -16.27
C TYR A 281 -23.43 -10.51 -17.37
N ASP A 282 -23.62 -10.11 -18.63
CA ASP A 282 -23.65 -11.03 -19.77
C ASP A 282 -22.30 -11.77 -19.94
N LYS A 283 -21.19 -11.06 -19.75
CA LYS A 283 -19.84 -11.65 -19.84
C LYS A 283 -19.51 -12.60 -18.68
N LEU A 284 -20.08 -12.37 -17.51
CA LEU A 284 -19.87 -13.18 -16.30
C LEU A 284 -20.84 -14.34 -16.19
N LYS A 285 -21.80 -14.46 -17.10
CA LYS A 285 -22.80 -15.54 -17.07
C LYS A 285 -22.14 -16.90 -17.19
N GLY A 286 -22.39 -17.78 -16.21
CA GLY A 286 -21.83 -19.13 -16.13
C GLY A 286 -20.36 -19.17 -15.73
N VAL A 287 -19.75 -18.04 -15.33
CA VAL A 287 -18.35 -17.98 -14.88
C VAL A 287 -18.29 -18.10 -13.36
N GLU A 288 -17.68 -19.16 -12.86
CA GLU A 288 -17.55 -19.45 -11.43
C GLU A 288 -16.11 -19.34 -10.91
N GLU A 289 -15.11 -19.53 -11.78
CA GLU A 289 -13.71 -19.56 -11.41
C GLU A 289 -13.19 -18.13 -11.14
N PRO A 290 -12.57 -17.86 -9.96
CA PRO A 290 -12.20 -16.51 -9.52
C PRO A 290 -11.25 -15.76 -10.47
N GLU A 291 -10.24 -16.44 -11.00
CA GLU A 291 -9.25 -15.81 -11.88
C GLU A 291 -9.87 -15.45 -13.24
N GLN A 292 -10.80 -16.28 -13.74
CA GLN A 292 -11.54 -15.95 -14.96
C GLN A 292 -12.45 -14.74 -14.76
N LYS A 293 -13.14 -14.63 -13.60
CA LYS A 293 -13.92 -13.44 -13.27
C LYS A 293 -13.05 -12.18 -13.30
N ARG A 294 -11.90 -12.22 -12.61
CA ARG A 294 -10.94 -11.10 -12.57
C ARG A 294 -10.51 -10.67 -13.97
N LYS A 295 -10.14 -11.64 -14.80
CA LYS A 295 -9.70 -11.43 -16.17
C LYS A 295 -10.80 -10.81 -17.03
N ILE A 296 -12.01 -11.38 -17.02
CA ILE A 296 -13.16 -10.89 -17.80
C ILE A 296 -13.51 -9.45 -17.38
N ILE A 297 -13.58 -9.18 -16.07
CA ILE A 297 -13.91 -7.85 -15.57
C ILE A 297 -12.84 -6.83 -16.00
N GLY A 298 -11.56 -7.17 -15.86
CA GLY A 298 -10.46 -6.30 -16.28
C GLY A 298 -10.46 -6.02 -17.78
N GLU A 299 -10.56 -7.04 -18.60
CA GLU A 299 -10.59 -6.90 -20.08
C GLU A 299 -11.81 -6.08 -20.53
N GLU A 300 -12.97 -6.33 -19.96
CA GLU A 300 -14.19 -5.62 -20.37
C GLU A 300 -14.17 -4.16 -19.94
N PHE A 301 -13.61 -3.87 -18.76
CA PHE A 301 -13.39 -2.49 -18.32
C PHE A 301 -12.52 -1.70 -19.33
N ILE A 302 -11.43 -2.30 -19.80
CA ILE A 302 -10.55 -1.69 -20.79
C ILE A 302 -11.30 -1.44 -22.08
N ARG A 303 -12.07 -2.41 -22.60
CA ARG A 303 -12.84 -2.26 -23.84
C ARG A 303 -13.86 -1.12 -23.77
N VAL A 304 -14.61 -1.04 -22.67
CA VAL A 304 -15.56 0.07 -22.45
C VAL A 304 -14.84 1.40 -22.41
N PHE A 305 -13.70 1.47 -21.72
CA PHE A 305 -12.91 2.69 -21.63
C PHE A 305 -12.35 3.11 -23.02
N GLU A 306 -11.87 2.15 -23.82
CA GLU A 306 -11.41 2.39 -25.19
C GLU A 306 -12.50 2.92 -26.12
N GLU A 307 -13.69 2.35 -26.03
CA GLU A 307 -14.86 2.79 -26.80
C GLU A 307 -15.21 4.23 -26.50
N GLU A 308 -15.19 4.63 -25.22
CA GLU A 308 -15.43 6.00 -24.81
C GLU A 308 -14.29 6.95 -25.21
N ALA A 309 -13.04 6.51 -25.06
CA ALA A 309 -11.88 7.27 -25.51
C ALA A 309 -11.93 7.60 -27.01
N LYS A 310 -12.36 6.66 -27.85
CA LYS A 310 -12.59 6.88 -29.28
C LYS A 310 -13.66 7.95 -29.58
N LYS A 311 -14.74 7.98 -28.78
CA LYS A 311 -15.80 9.00 -28.92
C LYS A 311 -15.31 10.40 -28.52
N ILE A 312 -14.44 10.49 -27.51
CA ILE A 312 -13.81 11.74 -27.07
C ILE A 312 -12.86 12.29 -28.15
N GLY A 313 -12.26 11.41 -28.96
CA GLY A 313 -11.33 11.75 -30.02
C GLY A 313 -9.89 11.90 -29.52
N ALA A 314 -9.08 12.69 -30.24
CA ALA A 314 -7.66 12.83 -29.92
C ALA A 314 -7.43 13.39 -28.52
N VAL A 315 -6.67 12.68 -27.70
CA VAL A 315 -6.18 13.08 -26.39
C VAL A 315 -4.66 13.01 -26.37
N ASP A 316 -4.02 13.93 -25.66
CA ASP A 316 -2.57 14.03 -25.63
C ASP A 316 -1.96 13.22 -24.46
N TYR A 317 -2.69 13.11 -23.35
CA TYR A 317 -2.20 12.50 -22.13
C TYR A 317 -3.22 11.56 -21.49
N LEU A 318 -2.73 10.40 -21.01
CA LEU A 318 -3.50 9.49 -20.16
C LEU A 318 -3.03 9.65 -18.70
N VAL A 319 -3.98 9.68 -17.76
CA VAL A 319 -3.67 9.70 -16.33
C VAL A 319 -3.74 8.31 -15.75
N GLN A 320 -2.72 7.92 -15.00
CA GLN A 320 -2.67 6.67 -14.27
C GLN A 320 -2.46 6.96 -12.77
N GLY A 321 -3.22 6.28 -11.92
CA GLY A 321 -3.18 6.43 -10.47
C GLY A 321 -2.09 5.59 -9.80
N THR A 322 -0.96 5.34 -10.46
CA THR A 322 0.19 4.61 -9.92
C THR A 322 0.70 5.28 -8.66
N ILE A 323 0.93 4.51 -7.60
CA ILE A 323 1.50 4.98 -6.34
C ILE A 323 2.91 4.40 -6.13
N TYR A 324 3.66 4.90 -5.15
CA TYR A 324 5.07 4.55 -4.97
C TYR A 324 5.32 3.05 -4.70
N PRO A 325 4.50 2.34 -3.90
CA PRO A 325 4.61 0.88 -3.76
C PRO A 325 4.55 0.13 -5.09
N ASP A 326 3.68 0.53 -6.02
CA ASP A 326 3.57 -0.11 -7.34
C ASP A 326 4.87 0.05 -8.14
N VAL A 327 5.53 1.21 -8.00
CA VAL A 327 6.81 1.51 -8.67
C VAL A 327 7.92 0.62 -8.12
N ILE A 328 8.00 0.49 -6.79
CA ILE A 328 9.02 -0.34 -6.13
C ILE A 328 8.85 -1.81 -6.55
N GLU A 329 7.63 -2.30 -6.52
CA GLU A 329 7.31 -3.70 -6.87
C GLU A 329 7.56 -4.03 -8.35
N SER A 330 7.38 -3.06 -9.26
CA SER A 330 7.58 -3.25 -10.70
C SER A 330 9.04 -3.15 -11.13
N GLY A 331 9.92 -2.52 -10.38
CA GLY A 331 11.26 -2.10 -10.82
C GLY A 331 12.44 -2.76 -10.13
N LEU A 332 12.28 -3.48 -9.00
CA LEU A 332 13.38 -3.84 -8.11
C LEU A 332 13.86 -5.31 -8.15
N GLY A 333 13.41 -6.18 -9.04
CA GLY A 333 13.91 -7.55 -9.09
C GLY A 333 13.36 -8.45 -10.17
N LYS A 334 13.82 -9.73 -10.16
CA LYS A 334 13.32 -10.84 -11.01
C LYS A 334 11.79 -11.07 -10.88
N SER A 335 11.14 -10.40 -9.94
CA SER A 335 9.69 -10.39 -9.70
C SER A 335 8.92 -9.41 -10.59
N ALA A 336 9.58 -8.63 -11.43
CA ALA A 336 8.95 -7.66 -12.34
C ALA A 336 7.94 -8.29 -13.34
N VAL A 337 7.89 -9.62 -13.41
CA VAL A 337 7.00 -10.36 -14.33
C VAL A 337 5.67 -10.78 -13.70
N ILE A 338 5.51 -10.73 -12.37
CA ILE A 338 4.36 -11.36 -11.69
C ILE A 338 3.21 -10.39 -11.40
N LYS A 339 3.42 -9.08 -11.40
CA LYS A 339 2.37 -8.09 -11.09
C LYS A 339 1.98 -7.13 -12.23
N SER A 340 2.10 -7.56 -13.47
CA SER A 340 1.49 -6.86 -14.61
C SER A 340 -0.05 -6.78 -14.55
N HIS A 341 -0.67 -7.37 -13.53
CA HIS A 341 -2.12 -7.49 -13.42
C HIS A 341 -2.82 -6.39 -12.60
N HIS A 342 -2.09 -5.51 -11.90
CA HIS A 342 -2.70 -4.43 -11.12
C HIS A 342 -2.61 -3.04 -11.77
N ASN A 343 -1.66 -2.84 -12.67
CA ASN A 343 -1.53 -1.61 -13.44
C ASN A 343 -1.17 -1.98 -14.87
N VAL A 344 -2.07 -1.91 -15.81
CA VAL A 344 -1.81 -2.14 -17.23
C VAL A 344 -2.00 -3.60 -17.69
N GLY A 345 -3.16 -4.15 -17.47
CA GLY A 345 -3.71 -5.05 -18.45
C GLY A 345 -4.19 -4.22 -19.65
N GLY A 346 -3.31 -3.93 -20.61
CA GLY A 346 -3.70 -3.24 -21.83
C GLY A 346 -3.93 -1.74 -21.68
N LEU A 347 -2.89 -0.93 -21.86
CA LEU A 347 -3.08 0.41 -22.42
C LEU A 347 -3.92 0.26 -23.68
N PRO A 348 -4.90 1.16 -23.95
CA PRO A 348 -5.67 1.08 -25.17
C PRO A 348 -4.73 1.17 -26.38
N ASP A 349 -4.54 0.08 -27.10
CA ASP A 349 -3.75 0.05 -28.35
C ASP A 349 -4.35 0.99 -29.42
N CYS A 350 -5.54 1.51 -29.16
CA CYS A 350 -6.32 2.30 -30.11
C CYS A 350 -6.24 3.81 -29.92
N VAL A 351 -5.51 4.31 -28.91
CA VAL A 351 -5.37 5.76 -28.66
C VAL A 351 -3.90 6.12 -28.56
N ASP A 352 -3.43 6.92 -29.53
CA ASP A 352 -2.07 7.48 -29.53
C ASP A 352 -1.97 8.58 -28.47
N PHE A 353 -1.38 8.27 -27.33
CA PHE A 353 -1.02 9.25 -26.31
C PHE A 353 0.42 9.74 -26.53
N LYS A 354 0.66 11.00 -26.24
CA LYS A 354 2.03 11.53 -26.20
C LYS A 354 2.79 10.97 -24.99
N GLU A 355 2.11 10.90 -23.86
CA GLU A 355 2.72 10.48 -22.60
C GLU A 355 1.66 10.13 -21.55
N ILE A 356 2.06 9.28 -20.57
CA ILE A 356 1.27 8.97 -19.37
C ILE A 356 1.66 9.96 -18.26
N ILE A 357 0.66 10.47 -17.54
CA ILE A 357 0.86 11.30 -16.35
C ILE A 357 0.53 10.46 -15.12
N GLU A 358 1.53 10.27 -14.26
CA GLU A 358 1.41 9.52 -13.01
C GLU A 358 1.64 10.46 -11.82
N PRO A 359 0.65 11.25 -11.41
CA PRO A 359 0.84 12.34 -10.45
C PRO A 359 1.14 11.86 -9.02
N LEU A 360 0.81 10.60 -8.71
CA LEU A 360 0.96 10.00 -7.38
C LEU A 360 2.14 9.05 -7.27
N ARG A 361 2.94 8.89 -8.35
CA ARG A 361 4.04 7.92 -8.47
C ARG A 361 5.07 7.99 -7.33
N LEU A 362 5.20 9.14 -6.67
CA LEU A 362 6.14 9.36 -5.58
C LEU A 362 5.51 9.20 -4.19
N LEU A 363 4.21 8.91 -4.08
CA LEU A 363 3.48 8.89 -2.82
C LEU A 363 3.17 7.48 -2.34
N PHE A 364 3.35 7.25 -1.04
CA PHE A 364 2.74 6.12 -0.36
C PHE A 364 1.23 6.33 -0.16
N LYS A 365 0.48 5.26 0.13
CA LYS A 365 -0.98 5.31 0.27
C LYS A 365 -1.49 6.30 1.31
N ASP A 366 -0.81 6.42 2.43
CA ASP A 366 -1.13 7.39 3.48
C ASP A 366 -0.81 8.84 3.07
N GLU A 367 0.25 9.05 2.26
CA GLU A 367 0.56 10.34 1.66
C GLU A 367 -0.47 10.74 0.61
N VAL A 368 -0.96 9.79 -0.19
CA VAL A 368 -2.08 10.03 -1.14
C VAL A 368 -3.33 10.50 -0.40
N ARG A 369 -3.67 9.88 0.75
CA ARG A 369 -4.79 10.33 1.58
C ARG A 369 -4.58 11.75 2.11
N LYS A 370 -3.40 12.05 2.63
CA LYS A 370 -3.05 13.41 3.09
C LYS A 370 -3.14 14.43 1.95
N ALA A 371 -2.62 14.10 0.76
CA ALA A 371 -2.76 14.94 -0.43
C ALA A 371 -4.23 15.13 -0.82
N GLY A 372 -5.06 14.10 -0.68
CA GLY A 372 -6.50 14.18 -0.89
C GLY A 372 -7.19 15.19 0.04
N LEU A 373 -6.84 15.19 1.33
CA LEU A 373 -7.34 16.17 2.30
C LEU A 373 -6.90 17.60 1.94
N GLU A 374 -5.63 17.81 1.60
CA GLU A 374 -5.09 19.12 1.15
C GLU A 374 -5.79 19.62 -0.12
N LEU A 375 -6.23 18.72 -0.98
CA LEU A 375 -7.00 19.05 -2.18
C LEU A 375 -8.47 19.39 -1.88
N GLY A 376 -8.94 19.15 -0.65
CA GLY A 376 -10.31 19.37 -0.23
C GLY A 376 -11.27 18.25 -0.66
N ILE A 377 -10.75 17.04 -0.88
CA ILE A 377 -11.60 15.88 -1.14
C ILE A 377 -12.30 15.49 0.18
N PRO A 378 -13.62 15.21 0.15
CA PRO A 378 -14.34 14.84 1.36
C PRO A 378 -13.75 13.61 2.08
N ASP A 379 -13.71 13.65 3.41
CA ASP A 379 -13.13 12.61 4.26
C ASP A 379 -13.64 11.20 3.94
N TYR A 380 -14.95 11.06 3.69
CA TYR A 380 -15.56 9.77 3.37
C TYR A 380 -15.04 9.14 2.07
N LEU A 381 -14.51 9.94 1.13
CA LEU A 381 -13.85 9.44 -0.07
C LEU A 381 -12.38 9.13 0.18
N VAL A 382 -11.69 9.98 0.96
CA VAL A 382 -10.26 9.82 1.27
C VAL A 382 -10.02 8.60 2.16
N TYR A 383 -10.89 8.38 3.15
CA TYR A 383 -10.80 7.24 4.09
C TYR A 383 -11.67 6.05 3.69
N ARG A 384 -12.18 6.05 2.45
CA ARG A 384 -12.93 4.91 1.92
C ARG A 384 -12.13 3.63 2.09
N GLN A 385 -12.83 2.58 2.55
CA GLN A 385 -12.27 1.23 2.67
C GLN A 385 -11.72 0.73 1.33
N PRO A 386 -10.62 -0.02 1.31
CA PRO A 386 -10.13 -0.67 0.11
C PRO A 386 -11.26 -1.42 -0.61
N PHE A 387 -11.26 -1.32 -1.94
CA PHE A 387 -12.22 -2.01 -2.77
C PHE A 387 -11.47 -2.65 -3.94
N PRO A 388 -11.64 -3.95 -4.17
CA PRO A 388 -10.89 -4.65 -5.19
C PRO A 388 -11.28 -4.18 -6.60
N GLY A 389 -10.35 -4.23 -7.55
CA GLY A 389 -10.61 -3.87 -8.93
C GLY A 389 -11.80 -4.59 -9.56
N PRO A 390 -11.98 -5.91 -9.35
CA PRO A 390 -13.16 -6.65 -9.81
C PRO A 390 -14.45 -6.32 -9.07
N GLY A 391 -14.43 -5.43 -8.10
CA GLY A 391 -15.61 -5.04 -7.32
C GLY A 391 -16.22 -6.18 -6.53
N LEU A 392 -17.55 -6.19 -6.44
CA LEU A 392 -18.30 -7.24 -5.74
C LEU A 392 -18.24 -8.61 -6.45
N GLY A 393 -17.70 -8.69 -7.67
CA GLY A 393 -17.58 -9.94 -8.42
C GLY A 393 -16.78 -11.02 -7.69
N ILE A 394 -15.78 -10.61 -6.87
CA ILE A 394 -14.96 -11.53 -6.05
C ILE A 394 -15.46 -11.66 -4.61
N ARG A 395 -16.60 -11.06 -4.29
CA ARG A 395 -17.33 -11.23 -3.02
C ARG A 395 -18.59 -12.09 -3.18
N ILE A 396 -18.77 -12.68 -4.37
CA ILE A 396 -19.85 -13.62 -4.70
C ILE A 396 -19.17 -14.91 -5.12
N ILE A 397 -19.20 -15.92 -4.26
CA ILE A 397 -18.67 -17.25 -4.59
C ILE A 397 -19.55 -17.88 -5.67
N GLY A 398 -18.92 -18.40 -6.73
CA GLY A 398 -19.60 -18.95 -7.89
C GLY A 398 -20.11 -17.89 -8.88
N GLU A 399 -21.09 -18.22 -9.71
CA GLU A 399 -21.62 -17.34 -10.75
C GLU A 399 -22.13 -16.00 -10.21
N VAL A 400 -21.76 -14.91 -10.88
CA VAL A 400 -22.21 -13.53 -10.58
C VAL A 400 -23.48 -13.21 -11.35
N THR A 401 -24.55 -12.83 -10.64
CA THR A 401 -25.80 -12.37 -11.23
C THR A 401 -26.25 -11.04 -10.62
N ALA A 402 -27.08 -10.27 -11.34
CA ALA A 402 -27.62 -9.02 -10.83
C ALA A 402 -28.34 -9.19 -9.47
N GLU A 403 -29.07 -10.30 -9.28
CA GLU A 403 -29.75 -10.63 -8.02
C GLU A 403 -28.74 -10.83 -6.88
N LYS A 404 -27.69 -11.62 -7.09
CA LYS A 404 -26.65 -11.88 -6.08
C LYS A 404 -25.87 -10.60 -5.75
N VAL A 405 -25.56 -9.79 -6.76
CA VAL A 405 -24.93 -8.49 -6.56
C VAL A 405 -25.78 -7.60 -5.67
N LYS A 406 -27.10 -7.54 -5.93
CA LYS A 406 -28.04 -6.76 -5.11
C LYS A 406 -28.04 -7.21 -3.65
N ILE A 407 -28.04 -8.52 -3.40
CA ILE A 407 -27.94 -9.09 -2.05
C ILE A 407 -26.67 -8.61 -1.35
N VAL A 408 -25.51 -8.71 -2.01
CA VAL A 408 -24.23 -8.29 -1.42
C VAL A 408 -24.20 -6.78 -1.21
N GLN A 409 -24.69 -5.97 -2.15
CA GLN A 409 -24.80 -4.53 -2.01
C GLN A 409 -25.59 -4.11 -0.77
N ASP A 410 -26.74 -4.71 -0.57
CA ASP A 410 -27.61 -4.37 0.56
C ASP A 410 -27.03 -4.86 1.89
N ALA A 411 -26.51 -6.09 1.94
CA ALA A 411 -25.88 -6.65 3.14
C ALA A 411 -24.58 -5.87 3.52
N ASP A 412 -23.73 -5.55 2.56
CA ASP A 412 -22.51 -4.76 2.77
C ASP A 412 -22.82 -3.34 3.26
N ALA A 413 -23.85 -2.71 2.69
CA ALA A 413 -24.27 -1.38 3.12
C ALA A 413 -24.73 -1.37 4.58
N ILE A 414 -25.54 -2.36 4.98
CA ILE A 414 -25.99 -2.53 6.37
C ILE A 414 -24.79 -2.76 7.30
N TYR A 415 -23.89 -3.66 6.91
CA TYR A 415 -22.71 -3.97 7.72
C TYR A 415 -21.84 -2.73 7.93
N ARG A 416 -21.50 -2.02 6.88
CA ARG A 416 -20.70 -0.79 6.95
C ARG A 416 -21.37 0.29 7.81
N GLU A 417 -22.68 0.44 7.69
CA GLU A 417 -23.45 1.40 8.49
C GLU A 417 -23.40 1.08 10.00
N GLU A 418 -23.59 -0.18 10.39
CA GLU A 418 -23.57 -0.59 11.80
C GLU A 418 -22.15 -0.54 12.40
N ILE A 419 -21.11 -0.87 11.63
CA ILE A 419 -19.71 -0.70 12.04
C ILE A 419 -19.39 0.78 12.31
N ALA A 420 -19.78 1.67 11.39
CA ALA A 420 -19.57 3.10 11.54
C ALA A 420 -20.34 3.67 12.74
N LYS A 421 -21.60 3.28 12.94
CA LYS A 421 -22.41 3.67 14.14
C LYS A 421 -21.78 3.20 15.45
N ALA A 422 -21.12 2.07 15.44
CA ALA A 422 -20.41 1.54 16.61
C ALA A 422 -19.06 2.25 16.86
N GLY A 423 -18.55 3.04 15.91
CA GLY A 423 -17.29 3.78 16.01
C GLY A 423 -16.04 2.92 15.92
N VAL A 424 -16.15 1.66 15.47
CA VAL A 424 -15.02 0.71 15.35
C VAL A 424 -14.40 0.69 13.95
N ASP A 425 -14.95 1.43 13.01
CA ASP A 425 -14.51 1.49 11.61
C ASP A 425 -13.04 1.91 11.44
N LYS A 426 -12.53 2.76 12.32
CA LYS A 426 -11.16 3.30 12.27
C LYS A 426 -10.09 2.29 12.71
N GLU A 427 -10.49 1.28 13.46
CA GLU A 427 -9.60 0.23 13.96
C GLU A 427 -9.46 -0.93 12.97
N LEU A 428 -10.33 -0.96 11.96
CA LEU A 428 -10.39 -2.03 10.97
C LEU A 428 -9.60 -1.70 9.71
N GLY A 429 -8.75 -2.64 9.29
CA GLY A 429 -8.05 -2.56 8.01
C GLY A 429 -8.99 -2.70 6.82
N GLN A 430 -9.87 -3.70 6.89
CA GLN A 430 -10.90 -3.94 5.88
C GLN A 430 -12.08 -4.70 6.50
N TYR A 431 -13.30 -4.39 6.04
CA TYR A 431 -14.52 -5.12 6.41
C TYR A 431 -15.56 -5.06 5.30
N PHE A 432 -16.30 -6.14 5.11
CA PHE A 432 -17.28 -6.28 4.03
C PHE A 432 -18.21 -7.48 4.25
N ALA A 433 -19.28 -7.55 3.45
CA ALA A 433 -20.13 -8.72 3.31
C ALA A 433 -19.83 -9.47 2.00
N ALA A 434 -19.89 -10.80 2.05
CA ALA A 434 -19.74 -11.69 0.90
C ALA A 434 -20.87 -12.70 0.82
N LEU A 435 -21.22 -13.13 -0.39
CA LEU A 435 -22.22 -14.17 -0.63
C LEU A 435 -21.51 -15.51 -0.83
N THR A 436 -21.77 -16.45 0.09
CA THR A 436 -21.09 -17.75 0.11
C THR A 436 -21.60 -18.75 -0.94
N ASN A 437 -22.67 -18.44 -1.67
CA ASN A 437 -23.43 -19.35 -2.52
C ASN A 437 -24.06 -20.54 -1.76
N MET A 438 -23.82 -20.68 -0.46
CA MET A 438 -24.46 -21.67 0.39
C MET A 438 -25.93 -21.30 0.61
N ARG A 439 -26.81 -22.27 0.47
CA ARG A 439 -28.22 -22.13 0.83
C ARG A 439 -28.53 -22.96 2.07
N SER A 440 -29.43 -22.48 2.88
CA SER A 440 -29.86 -23.17 4.09
C SER A 440 -31.37 -23.07 4.28
N VAL A 441 -31.91 -24.06 5.00
CA VAL A 441 -33.31 -24.03 5.41
C VAL A 441 -33.46 -23.00 6.53
N GLY A 442 -34.49 -22.16 6.40
CA GLY A 442 -34.93 -21.23 7.44
C GLY A 442 -36.46 -21.34 7.66
N VAL A 443 -36.91 -20.67 8.69
CA VAL A 443 -38.35 -20.47 8.96
C VAL A 443 -38.58 -18.99 9.11
N MET A 444 -39.34 -18.39 8.23
CA MET A 444 -39.62 -16.95 8.25
C MET A 444 -41.14 -16.76 8.03
N GLY A 445 -41.82 -16.15 9.01
CA GLY A 445 -43.27 -15.93 8.93
C GLY A 445 -44.09 -17.22 8.79
N ASP A 446 -43.74 -18.26 9.55
CA ASP A 446 -44.35 -19.60 9.54
C ASP A 446 -44.17 -20.41 8.24
N GLU A 447 -43.39 -19.89 7.27
CA GLU A 447 -43.05 -20.61 6.06
C GLU A 447 -41.59 -21.10 6.07
N ARG A 448 -41.34 -22.24 5.42
CA ARG A 448 -39.98 -22.72 5.18
C ARG A 448 -39.36 -21.93 4.04
N THR A 449 -38.18 -21.42 4.26
CA THR A 449 -37.35 -20.78 3.22
C THR A 449 -36.12 -21.62 2.90
N TYR A 450 -35.59 -21.46 1.70
CA TYR A 450 -34.31 -22.04 1.28
C TYR A 450 -33.48 -20.97 0.58
N ASP A 451 -32.82 -20.16 1.39
CA ASP A 451 -32.18 -18.90 0.99
C ASP A 451 -30.68 -18.91 1.23
N TYR A 452 -30.02 -17.87 0.78
CA TYR A 452 -28.56 -17.72 0.87
C TYR A 452 -28.07 -17.42 2.29
N ALA A 453 -26.81 -17.81 2.52
CA ALA A 453 -26.04 -17.37 3.67
C ALA A 453 -25.03 -16.28 3.26
N VAL A 454 -25.02 -15.19 4.01
CA VAL A 454 -24.05 -14.09 3.89
C VAL A 454 -22.96 -14.28 4.93
N ALA A 455 -21.71 -14.15 4.51
CA ALA A 455 -20.55 -14.07 5.39
C ALA A 455 -20.16 -12.61 5.62
N LEU A 456 -19.93 -12.24 6.88
CA LEU A 456 -19.34 -10.98 7.29
C LEU A 456 -17.85 -11.22 7.53
N ARG A 457 -17.03 -10.36 7.02
CA ARG A 457 -15.58 -10.36 7.21
C ARG A 457 -15.12 -9.02 7.77
N ALA A 458 -14.28 -9.03 8.82
CA ALA A 458 -13.53 -7.87 9.25
C ALA A 458 -12.14 -8.30 9.68
N VAL A 459 -11.13 -7.53 9.32
CA VAL A 459 -9.73 -7.82 9.67
C VAL A 459 -9.01 -6.59 10.18
N THR A 460 -8.08 -6.83 11.11
CA THR A 460 -7.05 -5.89 11.51
C THR A 460 -5.76 -6.24 10.78
N THR A 461 -5.08 -5.24 10.26
CA THR A 461 -3.82 -5.41 9.52
C THR A 461 -3.04 -4.10 9.49
N SER A 462 -1.73 -4.21 9.41
CA SER A 462 -0.83 -3.06 9.23
C SER A 462 -0.35 -2.89 7.79
N ASP A 463 -0.25 -3.97 7.05
CA ASP A 463 0.43 -4.01 5.74
C ASP A 463 -0.29 -4.84 4.67
N PHE A 464 -1.42 -5.44 5.00
CA PHE A 464 -2.19 -6.37 4.16
C PHE A 464 -1.44 -7.66 3.75
N MET A 465 -0.18 -7.84 4.19
CA MET A 465 0.56 -9.09 4.01
C MET A 465 0.05 -10.14 5.00
N THR A 466 -0.14 -9.72 6.24
CA THR A 466 -0.76 -10.51 7.31
C THR A 466 -2.01 -9.80 7.82
N ALA A 467 -2.99 -10.56 8.27
CA ALA A 467 -4.21 -10.01 8.85
C ALA A 467 -4.81 -10.99 9.87
N GLU A 468 -5.38 -10.42 10.93
CA GLU A 468 -6.14 -11.18 11.92
C GLU A 468 -7.62 -10.83 11.81
N ALA A 469 -8.49 -11.79 12.12
CA ALA A 469 -9.91 -11.51 12.22
C ALA A 469 -10.15 -10.49 13.35
N ALA A 470 -10.88 -9.43 13.06
CA ALA A 470 -11.16 -8.39 14.03
C ALA A 470 -12.22 -8.84 15.05
N GLU A 471 -12.05 -8.45 16.30
CA GLU A 471 -13.05 -8.66 17.35
C GLU A 471 -14.14 -7.59 17.24
N ILE A 472 -15.22 -7.91 16.52
CA ILE A 472 -16.39 -7.03 16.45
C ILE A 472 -17.30 -7.32 17.66
N PRO A 473 -17.75 -6.28 18.41
CA PRO A 473 -18.69 -6.48 19.53
C PRO A 473 -19.92 -7.30 19.11
N PHE A 474 -20.25 -8.33 19.88
CA PHE A 474 -21.30 -9.29 19.51
C PHE A 474 -22.66 -8.63 19.27
N GLU A 475 -22.99 -7.58 20.04
CA GLU A 475 -24.22 -6.80 19.85
C GLU A 475 -24.25 -6.06 18.50
N VAL A 476 -23.09 -5.68 17.94
CA VAL A 476 -23.01 -5.08 16.59
C VAL A 476 -23.32 -6.16 15.56
N LEU A 477 -22.70 -7.34 15.67
CA LEU A 477 -22.98 -8.46 14.78
C LEU A 477 -24.44 -8.90 14.84
N GLN A 478 -25.06 -8.89 16.03
CA GLN A 478 -26.49 -9.19 16.19
C GLN A 478 -27.37 -8.15 15.49
N ARG A 479 -27.06 -6.86 15.59
CA ARG A 479 -27.81 -5.82 14.87
C ARG A 479 -27.68 -5.98 13.36
N VAL A 480 -26.46 -6.23 12.87
CA VAL A 480 -26.21 -6.49 11.45
C VAL A 480 -27.02 -7.69 10.97
N MET A 481 -26.94 -8.82 11.69
CA MET A 481 -27.71 -10.04 11.39
C MET A 481 -29.22 -9.74 11.34
N THR A 482 -29.75 -9.07 12.35
CA THR A 482 -31.18 -8.74 12.42
C THR A 482 -31.62 -7.89 11.23
N ARG A 483 -30.84 -6.87 10.87
CA ARG A 483 -31.12 -5.99 9.73
C ARG A 483 -31.00 -6.73 8.40
N VAL A 484 -29.92 -7.51 8.20
CA VAL A 484 -29.72 -8.27 6.97
C VAL A 484 -30.87 -9.24 6.72
N ILE A 485 -31.28 -10.00 7.74
CA ILE A 485 -32.40 -10.96 7.60
C ILE A 485 -33.74 -10.25 7.29
N ASN A 486 -33.98 -9.08 7.87
CA ASN A 486 -35.24 -8.36 7.69
C ASN A 486 -35.29 -7.46 6.45
N GLU A 487 -34.16 -6.90 6.04
CA GLU A 487 -34.09 -5.89 4.98
C GLU A 487 -33.61 -6.47 3.62
N VAL A 488 -32.84 -7.59 3.64
CA VAL A 488 -32.26 -8.19 2.43
C VAL A 488 -33.03 -9.45 2.03
N LYS A 489 -33.74 -9.39 0.92
CA LYS A 489 -34.50 -10.55 0.42
C LYS A 489 -33.57 -11.66 -0.04
N GLY A 490 -33.95 -12.91 0.20
CA GLY A 490 -33.22 -14.10 -0.23
C GLY A 490 -32.04 -14.47 0.68
N VAL A 491 -31.99 -13.92 1.91
CA VAL A 491 -30.99 -14.25 2.94
C VAL A 491 -31.70 -14.71 4.21
N ASN A 492 -31.33 -15.89 4.71
CA ASN A 492 -31.85 -16.42 5.97
C ASN A 492 -30.76 -16.81 6.97
N ARG A 493 -29.50 -16.55 6.66
CA ARG A 493 -28.37 -16.85 7.53
C ARG A 493 -27.23 -15.84 7.38
N VAL A 494 -26.64 -15.45 8.51
CA VAL A 494 -25.45 -14.60 8.57
C VAL A 494 -24.37 -15.33 9.36
N MET A 495 -23.15 -15.32 8.85
CA MET A 495 -21.95 -15.92 9.47
C MET A 495 -20.86 -14.87 9.62
N TYR A 496 -19.93 -15.08 10.54
CA TYR A 496 -18.73 -14.25 10.68
C TYR A 496 -17.48 -15.11 10.46
N ASP A 497 -16.59 -14.68 9.56
CA ASP A 497 -15.36 -15.38 9.25
C ASP A 497 -14.23 -15.00 10.21
N LEU A 498 -13.74 -16.00 10.96
CA LEU A 498 -12.67 -15.87 11.97
C LEU A 498 -11.27 -16.21 11.43
N THR A 499 -11.13 -16.45 10.13
CA THR A 499 -9.87 -16.95 9.56
C THR A 499 -8.85 -15.84 9.45
N SER A 500 -7.62 -16.07 9.92
CA SER A 500 -6.48 -15.16 9.74
C SER A 500 -5.87 -15.27 8.34
N LYS A 501 -5.05 -14.32 7.95
CA LYS A 501 -4.19 -14.38 6.77
C LYS A 501 -2.71 -14.40 7.21
N PRO A 502 -1.93 -15.45 6.94
CA PRO A 502 -2.37 -16.76 6.45
C PRO A 502 -3.19 -17.54 7.48
N PRO A 503 -3.88 -18.69 7.19
CA PRO A 503 -3.89 -19.39 5.91
C PRO A 503 -4.88 -18.88 4.88
N GLY A 504 -5.91 -18.11 5.31
CA GLY A 504 -6.87 -17.53 4.39
C GLY A 504 -6.33 -16.28 3.66
N THR A 505 -7.14 -15.75 2.75
CA THR A 505 -6.96 -14.42 2.17
C THR A 505 -7.90 -13.41 2.84
N ILE A 506 -7.78 -12.11 2.57
CA ILE A 506 -8.73 -11.12 3.07
C ILE A 506 -10.02 -11.21 2.27
N GLU A 507 -9.94 -11.10 0.93
CA GLU A 507 -11.09 -11.31 0.04
C GLU A 507 -11.40 -12.81 -0.10
N PHE A 508 -12.62 -13.17 -0.49
CA PHE A 508 -13.06 -14.56 -0.61
C PHE A 508 -12.62 -15.22 -1.94
N GLU A 509 -12.46 -14.42 -3.00
CA GLU A 509 -12.00 -14.86 -4.32
C GLU A 509 -10.91 -13.94 -4.90
#